data_c682b0e220c8154f46470d2786193f2a
#
_entry.id   c682b0e220c8154f46470d2786193f2a
#
_cell.length_a   1.000
_cell.length_b   1.000
_cell.length_c   1.000
_cell.angle_alpha   90.00
_cell.angle_beta   90.00
_cell.angle_gamma   90.00
#
_symmetry.space_group_name_H-M   'P 1'
#
loop_
_entity.id
_entity.type
_entity.pdbx_description
1 polymer ?
#
loop_
_entity_poly.entity_id
_entity_poly.type
_entity_poly.pdbx_seq_one_letter_code
_entity_poly.pdbx_strand_id
1 'polypeptide(L)'
;YKAELNNVHENTVKMTIKKKDGSVTDIIGSSIGGGQILITSIDGYEMELSLQCPTIVIMQYDRKGLVTQISGIMTRHNINIANMKLIRKGKGDIACCIIETDETIPEDVEVSIQNNINVVYARVINIQ
;
A
#
# COMPACT_ATOMS: atom_id res chain seq x y z
N TYR A 1 11.66 -9.21 -3.21
CA TYR A 1 10.29 -9.40 -3.70
C TYR A 1 10.26 -10.54 -4.70
N LYS A 2 9.27 -11.35 -4.58
CA LYS A 2 9.14 -12.53 -5.42
C LYS A 2 7.76 -12.51 -6.07
N ALA A 3 7.72 -12.57 -7.38
CA ALA A 3 6.49 -12.60 -8.14
C ALA A 3 6.23 -14.00 -8.67
N GLU A 4 5.03 -14.50 -8.46
CA GLU A 4 4.55 -15.74 -9.05
C GLU A 4 3.39 -15.43 -9.98
N LEU A 5 3.50 -15.92 -11.20
CA LEU A 5 2.43 -15.86 -12.18
C LEU A 5 1.53 -17.06 -11.98
N ASN A 6 0.33 -16.79 -11.48
CA ASN A 6 -0.66 -17.82 -11.27
C ASN A 6 -1.88 -17.46 -12.12
N ASN A 7 -1.98 -18.09 -13.29
CA ASN A 7 -3.04 -17.79 -14.26
C ASN A 7 -4.36 -18.43 -13.86
N VAL A 8 -5.06 -17.82 -12.93
CA VAL A 8 -6.45 -18.17 -12.64
C VAL A 8 -7.34 -17.65 -13.76
N HIS A 9 -7.02 -16.46 -14.26
CA HIS A 9 -7.55 -15.87 -15.50
C HIS A 9 -6.37 -15.42 -16.34
N GLU A 10 -6.56 -15.30 -17.65
CA GLU A 10 -5.51 -14.89 -18.58
C GLU A 10 -4.80 -13.61 -18.15
N ASN A 11 -5.49 -12.72 -17.42
CA ASN A 11 -4.98 -11.40 -17.07
C ASN A 11 -4.70 -11.23 -15.58
N THR A 12 -4.81 -12.30 -14.79
CA THR A 12 -4.61 -12.19 -13.35
C THR A 12 -3.17 -12.48 -12.98
N VAL A 13 -2.59 -11.60 -12.19
CA VAL A 13 -1.23 -11.75 -11.68
C VAL A 13 -1.28 -11.77 -10.16
N LYS A 14 -0.65 -12.77 -9.57
CA LYS A 14 -0.51 -12.88 -8.12
C LYS A 14 0.94 -12.66 -7.76
N MET A 15 1.20 -11.73 -6.85
CA MET A 15 2.55 -11.40 -6.38
C MET A 15 2.62 -11.55 -4.87
N THR A 16 3.74 -12.04 -4.39
CA THR A 16 4.01 -12.12 -2.96
C THR A 16 5.27 -11.30 -2.68
N ILE A 17 5.14 -10.31 -1.82
CA ILE A 17 6.26 -9.47 -1.40
C ILE A 17 6.73 -9.95 -0.04
N LYS A 18 8.00 -10.31 0.04
CA LYS A 18 8.64 -10.81 1.24
C LYS A 18 9.66 -9.81 1.73
N LYS A 19 9.51 -9.35 2.96
CA LYS A 19 10.48 -8.43 3.57
C LYS A 19 11.54 -9.18 4.38
N LYS A 20 12.62 -8.49 4.70
CA LYS A 20 13.74 -9.04 5.46
C LYS A 20 13.34 -9.50 6.86
N ASP A 21 12.28 -8.91 7.43
CA ASP A 21 11.78 -9.28 8.75
C ASP A 21 10.90 -10.54 8.71
N GLY A 22 10.74 -11.16 7.54
CA GLY A 22 9.92 -12.35 7.36
C GLY A 22 8.45 -12.06 7.06
N SER A 23 8.02 -10.81 7.08
CA SER A 23 6.63 -10.48 6.75
C SER A 23 6.35 -10.65 5.26
N VAL A 24 5.11 -11.04 4.95
CA VAL A 24 4.67 -11.34 3.59
C VAL A 24 3.43 -10.53 3.26
N THR A 25 3.40 -9.97 2.07
CA THR A 25 2.24 -9.22 1.55
C THR A 25 1.80 -9.85 0.24
N ASP A 26 0.53 -10.25 0.18
CA ASP A 26 -0.06 -10.86 -1.02
C ASP A 26 -0.76 -9.79 -1.85
N ILE A 27 -0.38 -9.68 -3.10
CA ILE A 27 -0.92 -8.68 -4.04
C ILE A 27 -1.52 -9.41 -5.23
N ILE A 28 -2.75 -9.07 -5.57
CA ILE A 28 -3.42 -9.59 -6.76
C ILE A 28 -3.67 -8.42 -7.70
N GLY A 29 -3.29 -8.61 -8.96
CA GLY A 29 -3.50 -7.60 -9.98
C GLY A 29 -4.04 -8.20 -11.26
N SER A 30 -4.50 -7.34 -12.15
CA SER A 30 -4.95 -7.71 -13.49
C SER A 30 -4.16 -6.95 -14.52
N SER A 31 -3.75 -7.63 -15.57
CA SER A 31 -3.13 -6.96 -16.72
C SER A 31 -4.23 -6.25 -17.51
N ILE A 32 -4.07 -4.94 -17.71
CA ILE A 32 -5.04 -4.12 -18.41
C ILE A 32 -4.56 -3.67 -19.78
N GLY A 33 -3.48 -4.29 -20.27
CA GLY A 33 -2.89 -3.96 -21.56
C GLY A 33 -1.76 -2.95 -21.47
N GLY A 34 -0.94 -2.87 -22.50
CA GLY A 34 0.17 -1.93 -22.55
C GLY A 34 1.26 -2.14 -21.51
N GLY A 35 1.35 -3.35 -20.95
CA GLY A 35 2.30 -3.65 -19.90
C GLY A 35 1.90 -3.12 -18.52
N GLN A 36 0.70 -2.59 -18.39
CA GLN A 36 0.21 -2.03 -17.12
C GLN A 36 -0.55 -3.07 -16.31
N ILE A 37 -0.46 -2.94 -15.00
CA ILE A 37 -1.16 -3.81 -14.05
C ILE A 37 -2.02 -2.95 -13.15
N LEU A 38 -3.29 -3.32 -13.00
CA LEU A 38 -4.19 -2.76 -12.02
C LEU A 38 -4.20 -3.67 -10.80
N ILE A 39 -3.79 -3.16 -9.65
CA ILE A 39 -3.86 -3.93 -8.41
C ILE A 39 -5.29 -3.95 -7.93
N THR A 40 -5.83 -5.14 -7.71
CA THR A 40 -7.22 -5.34 -7.32
C THR A 40 -7.37 -5.86 -5.89
N SER A 41 -6.29 -6.32 -5.27
CA SER A 41 -6.33 -6.79 -3.89
C SER A 41 -4.94 -6.75 -3.27
N ILE A 42 -4.87 -6.35 -2.00
CA ILE A 42 -3.66 -6.46 -1.18
C ILE A 42 -4.08 -7.08 0.15
N ASP A 43 -3.51 -8.25 0.47
CA ASP A 43 -3.80 -9.00 1.70
C ASP A 43 -5.30 -9.19 1.94
N GLY A 44 -6.05 -9.43 0.86
CA GLY A 44 -7.48 -9.66 0.93
C GLY A 44 -8.33 -8.40 0.99
N TYR A 45 -7.72 -7.22 0.97
CA TYR A 45 -8.47 -5.95 0.87
C TYR A 45 -8.67 -5.61 -0.60
N GLU A 46 -9.92 -5.53 -1.02
CA GLU A 46 -10.27 -5.20 -2.40
C GLU A 46 -10.08 -3.72 -2.68
N MET A 47 -9.47 -3.41 -3.81
CA MET A 47 -9.17 -2.03 -4.20
C MET A 47 -8.93 -1.95 -5.70
N GLU A 48 -8.80 -0.72 -6.20
CA GLU A 48 -8.31 -0.47 -7.54
C GLU A 48 -7.12 0.49 -7.43
N LEU A 49 -5.94 0.02 -7.82
CA LEU A 49 -4.72 0.79 -7.69
C LEU A 49 -3.90 0.64 -8.94
N SER A 50 -3.74 1.73 -9.69
CA SER A 50 -3.08 1.71 -10.99
C SER A 50 -1.56 1.83 -10.91
N LEU A 51 -1.01 2.19 -9.76
CA LEU A 51 0.43 2.41 -9.56
C LEU A 51 1.01 3.46 -10.52
N GLN A 52 0.25 4.50 -10.81
CA GLN A 52 0.74 5.62 -11.62
C GLN A 52 1.58 6.61 -10.81
N CYS A 53 1.52 6.51 -9.51
CA CYS A 53 2.22 7.38 -8.57
C CYS A 53 2.93 6.54 -7.54
N PRO A 54 3.96 7.09 -6.87
CA PRO A 54 4.49 6.45 -5.67
C PRO A 54 3.38 6.23 -4.65
N THR A 55 3.36 5.07 -4.03
CA THR A 55 2.23 4.66 -3.19
C THR A 55 2.75 4.02 -1.91
N ILE A 56 2.10 4.32 -0.80
CA ILE A 56 2.32 3.59 0.44
C ILE A 56 1.02 2.92 0.86
N VAL A 57 1.11 1.64 1.21
CA VAL A 57 0.00 0.85 1.73
C VAL A 57 0.23 0.64 3.21
N ILE A 58 -0.73 1.07 4.02
CA ILE A 58 -0.62 1.02 5.47
C ILE A 58 -1.76 0.17 6.01
N MET A 59 -1.42 -0.96 6.63
CA MET A 59 -2.39 -1.71 7.43
C MET A 59 -2.33 -1.19 8.85
N GLN A 60 -3.45 -0.71 9.35
CA GLN A 60 -3.49 0.04 10.59
C GLN A 60 -4.71 -0.33 11.41
N TYR A 61 -4.59 -0.14 12.73
CA TYR A 61 -5.76 -0.17 13.58
C TYR A 61 -6.57 1.10 13.32
N ASP A 62 -7.89 0.94 13.22
CA ASP A 62 -8.79 2.06 12.92
C ASP A 62 -8.94 2.95 14.14
N ARG A 63 -8.02 3.90 14.29
CA ARG A 63 -7.95 4.80 15.44
C ARG A 63 -8.07 6.26 14.98
N LYS A 64 -8.73 7.05 15.81
CA LYS A 64 -8.83 8.50 15.57
C LYS A 64 -7.44 9.14 15.60
N GLY A 65 -7.23 10.10 14.73
CA GLY A 65 -6.00 10.86 14.70
C GLY A 65 -4.83 10.24 13.95
N LEU A 66 -4.93 8.97 13.57
CA LEU A 66 -3.83 8.32 12.87
C LEU A 66 -3.57 8.94 11.49
N VAL A 67 -4.63 9.27 10.76
CA VAL A 67 -4.52 9.95 9.46
C VAL A 67 -3.79 11.28 9.62
N THR A 68 -4.08 12.04 10.66
CA THR A 68 -3.39 13.30 10.95
C THR A 68 -1.90 13.08 11.22
N GLN A 69 -1.56 12.05 11.96
CA GLN A 69 -0.16 11.72 12.25
C GLN A 69 0.59 11.34 10.98
N ILE A 70 -0.01 10.51 10.14
CA ILE A 70 0.60 10.10 8.87
C ILE A 70 0.77 11.29 7.92
N SER A 71 -0.27 12.12 7.80
CA SER A 71 -0.21 13.32 6.96
C SER A 71 0.88 14.28 7.45
N GLY A 72 1.06 14.40 8.76
CA GLY A 72 2.11 15.21 9.35
C GLY A 72 3.51 14.71 8.97
N ILE A 73 3.72 13.41 8.97
CA ILE A 73 4.99 12.82 8.54
C ILE A 73 5.27 13.16 7.07
N MET A 74 4.27 13.01 6.22
CA MET A 74 4.41 13.34 4.79
C MET A 74 4.76 14.80 4.60
N THR A 75 4.05 15.69 5.29
CA THR A 75 4.27 17.14 5.19
C THR A 75 5.69 17.52 5.64
N ARG A 76 6.18 16.96 6.73
CA ARG A 76 7.53 17.23 7.22
C ARG A 76 8.62 16.81 6.24
N HIS A 77 8.33 15.85 5.38
CA HIS A 77 9.27 15.37 4.36
C HIS A 77 8.99 15.98 2.98
N ASN A 78 8.17 17.03 2.92
CA ASN A 78 7.79 17.72 1.68
C ASN A 78 7.16 16.78 0.64
N ILE A 79 6.36 15.84 1.10
CA ILE A 79 5.65 14.92 0.23
C ILE A 79 4.20 15.37 0.13
N ASN A 80 3.76 15.63 -1.10
CA ASN A 80 2.38 16.01 -1.36
C ASN A 80 1.53 14.77 -1.57
N ILE A 81 0.44 14.67 -0.81
CA ILE A 81 -0.51 13.58 -0.95
C ILE A 81 -1.43 13.90 -2.12
N ALA A 82 -1.38 13.07 -3.17
CA ALA A 82 -2.21 13.22 -4.35
C ALA A 82 -3.59 12.59 -4.14
N ASN A 83 -3.63 11.47 -3.41
CA ASN A 83 -4.87 10.75 -3.14
C ASN A 83 -4.71 9.89 -1.89
N MET A 84 -5.80 9.72 -1.17
CA MET A 84 -5.82 8.87 0.03
C MET A 84 -7.13 8.11 0.05
N LYS A 85 -7.05 6.80 0.30
CA LYS A 85 -8.22 5.95 0.45
C LYS A 85 -8.10 5.15 1.74
N LEU A 86 -9.21 5.00 2.44
CA LEU A 86 -9.30 4.15 3.62
C LEU A 86 -10.30 3.04 3.32
N ILE A 87 -9.86 1.81 3.42
CA ILE A 87 -10.67 0.63 3.09
C ILE A 87 -10.85 -0.19 4.37
N ARG A 88 -12.09 -0.48 4.70
CA ARG A 88 -12.45 -1.28 5.87
C ARG A 88 -13.14 -2.55 5.44
N LYS A 89 -12.84 -3.67 6.09
CA LYS A 89 -13.58 -4.92 5.91
C LYS A 89 -14.76 -5.05 6.86
N GLY A 90 -14.71 -4.35 7.98
CA GLY A 90 -15.75 -4.38 9.00
C GLY A 90 -15.52 -3.27 9.98
N LYS A 91 -16.27 -3.31 11.10
CA LYS A 91 -16.14 -2.27 12.11
C LYS A 91 -14.93 -2.52 13.00
N GLY A 92 -14.15 -1.48 13.19
CA GLY A 92 -13.40 -1.29 14.42
C GLY A 92 -12.03 -1.90 14.53
N ASP A 93 -11.58 -2.77 13.64
CA ASP A 93 -10.31 -3.43 13.85
C ASP A 93 -9.22 -2.91 12.95
N ILE A 94 -9.04 -3.48 11.79
CA ILE A 94 -7.93 -3.15 10.90
C ILE A 94 -8.49 -2.55 9.62
N ALA A 95 -7.87 -1.46 9.20
CA ALA A 95 -8.18 -0.79 7.95
C ALA A 95 -6.94 -0.74 7.07
N CYS A 96 -7.15 -0.69 5.77
CA CYS A 96 -6.09 -0.48 4.80
C CYS A 96 -6.13 0.96 4.32
N CYS A 97 -5.07 1.72 4.59
CA CYS A 97 -4.93 3.09 4.12
C CYS A 97 -3.96 3.09 2.94
N ILE A 98 -4.41 3.63 1.81
CA ILE A 98 -3.59 3.74 0.60
C ILE A 98 -3.37 5.22 0.33
N ILE A 99 -2.11 5.62 0.28
CA ILE A 99 -1.74 7.01 0.01
C ILE A 99 -0.90 7.04 -1.26
N GLU A 100 -1.38 7.78 -2.24
CA GLU A 100 -0.65 8.06 -3.46
C GLU A 100 -0.05 9.45 -3.36
N THR A 101 1.21 9.60 -3.74
CA THR A 101 1.95 10.84 -3.58
C THR A 101 2.53 11.31 -4.91
N ASP A 102 2.89 12.60 -4.96
CA ASP A 102 3.55 13.18 -6.13
C ASP A 102 5.04 12.86 -6.14
N GLU A 103 5.66 12.84 -4.96
CA GLU A 103 7.10 12.60 -4.82
C GLU A 103 7.36 11.16 -4.39
N THR A 104 8.53 10.65 -4.73
CA THR A 104 9.00 9.35 -4.26
C THR A 104 9.03 9.34 -2.73
N ILE A 105 8.57 8.24 -2.14
CA ILE A 105 8.49 8.09 -0.69
C ILE A 105 9.81 7.51 -0.18
N PRO A 106 10.58 8.26 0.63
CA PRO A 106 11.84 7.74 1.17
C PRO A 106 11.63 6.63 2.18
N GLU A 107 12.65 5.79 2.35
CA GLU A 107 12.61 4.69 3.30
C GLU A 107 12.39 5.17 4.74
N ASP A 108 12.98 6.30 5.13
CA ASP A 108 12.82 6.84 6.49
C ASP A 108 11.38 7.25 6.79
N VAL A 109 10.61 7.66 5.77
CA VAL A 109 9.17 7.90 5.92
C VAL A 109 8.44 6.59 6.18
N GLU A 110 8.74 5.55 5.42
CA GLU A 110 8.17 4.21 5.63
C GLU A 110 8.45 3.72 7.05
N VAL A 111 9.69 3.85 7.50
CA VAL A 111 10.10 3.43 8.85
C VAL A 111 9.38 4.24 9.93
N SER A 112 9.25 5.55 9.74
CA SER A 112 8.55 6.41 10.69
C SER A 112 7.08 6.00 10.85
N ILE A 113 6.42 5.68 9.75
CA ILE A 113 5.03 5.23 9.79
C ILE A 113 4.95 3.84 10.40
N GLN A 114 5.84 2.94 10.02
CA GLN A 114 5.90 1.57 10.54
C GLN A 114 6.09 1.54 12.05
N ASN A 115 6.78 2.52 12.62
CA ASN A 115 7.05 2.60 14.06
C ASN A 115 5.86 3.11 14.88
N ASN A 116 4.79 3.56 14.25
CA ASN A 116 3.60 3.98 14.97
C ASN A 116 2.91 2.76 15.58
N ILE A 117 2.53 2.87 16.86
CA ILE A 117 1.92 1.75 17.61
C ILE A 117 0.61 1.28 16.98
N ASN A 118 -0.08 2.16 16.26
CA ASN A 118 -1.37 1.84 15.64
C ASN A 118 -1.20 1.31 14.21
N VAL A 119 0.01 1.15 13.74
CA VAL A 119 0.30 0.63 12.39
C VAL A 119 0.75 -0.82 12.49
N VAL A 120 0.05 -1.70 11.79
CA VAL A 120 0.43 -3.12 11.70
C VAL A 120 1.63 -3.26 10.77
N TYR A 121 1.54 -2.67 9.58
CA TYR A 121 2.69 -2.56 8.68
C TYR A 121 2.49 -1.42 7.68
N ALA A 122 3.58 -0.95 7.13
CA ALA A 122 3.59 0.01 6.03
C ALA A 122 4.52 -0.51 4.93
N ARG A 123 4.07 -0.42 3.68
CA ARG A 123 4.82 -0.88 2.50
C ARG A 123 4.82 0.20 1.45
N VAL A 124 5.99 0.63 1.03
CA VAL A 124 6.13 1.61 -0.03
C VAL A 124 6.27 0.89 -1.37
N ILE A 125 5.52 1.33 -2.34
CA ILE A 125 5.61 0.88 -3.72
C ILE A 125 5.99 2.10 -4.55
N ASN A 126 7.26 2.21 -4.93
CA ASN A 126 7.75 3.28 -5.79
C ASN A 126 7.82 2.75 -7.22
N ILE A 127 7.27 3.52 -8.14
CA ILE A 127 7.30 3.21 -9.56
C ILE A 127 8.52 3.88 -10.17
N GLN A 128 9.23 3.13 -10.97
CA GLN A 128 10.39 3.64 -11.69
C GLN A 128 10.00 4.08 -13.10
#